data_67524f42cde68da1b6480393d18aceaf
#
_entry.id   67524f42cde68da1b6480393d18aceaf
#
_cell.length_a   1.000
_cell.length_b   1.000
_cell.length_c   1.000
_cell.angle_alpha   90.00
_cell.angle_beta   90.00
_cell.angle_gamma   90.00
#
_symmetry.space_group_name_H-M   'P 1'
#
loop_
_entity.id
_entity.type
_entity.pdbx_description
1 polymer ?
#
loop_
_entity_poly.entity_id
_entity_poly.type
_entity_poly.pdbx_seq_one_letter_code
_entity_poly.pdbx_strand_id
1 'polypeptide(L)'
;MRYTLTFTEEQYASLIVHLFVDEHVERAAYLLCGVSNSDEERRLLVREMIPVTAEETESATQNDIVIKQDSYRRVLKDAHLSNSCFVLVHSHPESYLKHSSQDDREEKALFRAAYTRIHAENLVHASIVVSDPKKPVGRVWLPNETTQPISRIRVLGKRFTFFDPDDQAALDIAVFDRQILAFGEHVQRLLSRLHVGIVGLGGTGSAVCEQLTRLGVGRLTICDPQKFEGTNINRVYGSRKSDEGLPKATIAERSIKDIGLGTQVAPIPKSVVDVSVAKAFKDCDLIFGCTDDEWGRSILSKLSVAYIIPVFDMGVEVDSEAQTIKSVRGRVTTLLPGSPCLFCRGAVTPKAIGAEILHATNPAEYEARKKEGYVPGLPGNAPTVITFTSSVASAAISEMLQRITGYMDSGRNSTEIVLRFDESKISTNSKSAKPDCWCSDRNVWGMGDVDPFLDLTWPSL
;
A
#
# COMPACT_ATOMS: atom_id res chain seq x y z
N MET A 1 15.89 -11.58 -5.93
CA MET A 1 15.65 -10.27 -5.30
C MET A 1 15.11 -9.33 -6.36
N ARG A 2 13.92 -8.77 -6.16
CA ARG A 2 13.27 -7.80 -7.04
C ARG A 2 13.48 -6.39 -6.46
N TYR A 3 13.77 -5.40 -7.32
CA TYR A 3 13.91 -4.00 -6.91
C TYR A 3 12.74 -3.19 -7.45
N THR A 4 12.13 -2.35 -6.61
CA THR A 4 10.99 -1.52 -6.99
C THR A 4 11.09 -0.14 -6.36
N LEU A 5 10.32 0.81 -6.89
CA LEU A 5 10.25 2.19 -6.39
C LEU A 5 8.80 2.62 -6.25
N THR A 6 8.49 3.38 -5.19
CA THR A 6 7.13 3.88 -4.93
C THR A 6 7.14 5.37 -4.66
N PHE A 7 6.30 6.10 -5.39
CA PHE A 7 6.01 7.53 -5.22
C PHE A 7 4.59 7.72 -4.70
N THR A 8 4.35 8.82 -4.02
CA THR A 8 3.02 9.42 -4.02
C THR A 8 2.76 10.13 -5.35
N GLU A 9 1.48 10.26 -5.74
CA GLU A 9 1.09 10.97 -6.97
C GLU A 9 1.58 12.42 -6.98
N GLU A 10 1.56 13.11 -5.81
CA GLU A 10 2.06 14.47 -5.66
C GLU A 10 3.56 14.57 -5.96
N GLN A 11 4.37 13.64 -5.41
CA GLN A 11 5.83 13.63 -5.64
C GLN A 11 6.16 13.37 -7.11
N TYR A 12 5.47 12.41 -7.73
CA TYR A 12 5.71 12.10 -9.13
C TYR A 12 5.27 13.24 -10.05
N ALA A 13 4.12 13.84 -9.81
CA ALA A 13 3.67 15.00 -10.58
C ALA A 13 4.64 16.18 -10.48
N SER A 14 5.15 16.48 -9.28
CA SER A 14 6.15 17.52 -9.06
C SER A 14 7.47 17.22 -9.78
N LEU A 15 7.90 15.96 -9.77
CA LEU A 15 9.08 15.51 -10.51
C LEU A 15 8.91 15.74 -12.02
N ILE A 16 7.78 15.30 -12.59
CA ILE A 16 7.52 15.45 -14.03
C ILE A 16 7.45 16.92 -14.44
N VAL A 17 6.80 17.77 -13.66
CA VAL A 17 6.77 19.22 -13.93
C VAL A 17 8.17 19.81 -13.94
N HIS A 18 9.05 19.40 -13.00
CA HIS A 18 10.44 19.87 -12.95
C HIS A 18 11.26 19.38 -14.15
N LEU A 19 11.17 18.09 -14.48
CA LEU A 19 11.97 17.49 -15.55
C LEU A 19 11.60 17.98 -16.96
N PHE A 20 10.34 18.36 -17.18
CA PHE A 20 9.82 18.74 -18.49
C PHE A 20 9.36 20.19 -18.57
N VAL A 21 9.86 21.08 -17.69
CA VAL A 21 9.61 22.54 -17.80
C VAL A 21 10.21 23.12 -19.10
N ASP A 22 11.24 22.49 -19.63
CA ASP A 22 11.83 22.75 -20.93
C ASP A 22 12.03 21.39 -21.63
N GLU A 23 11.34 21.18 -22.73
CA GLU A 23 11.37 19.91 -23.48
C GLU A 23 12.64 19.73 -24.35
N HIS A 24 13.51 20.72 -24.41
CA HIS A 24 14.72 20.71 -25.22
C HIS A 24 16.02 20.60 -24.42
N VAL A 25 15.93 20.55 -23.09
CA VAL A 25 17.10 20.51 -22.21
C VAL A 25 16.91 19.45 -21.14
N GLU A 26 17.92 18.61 -20.95
CA GLU A 26 17.93 17.64 -19.85
C GLU A 26 17.91 18.34 -18.51
N ARG A 27 17.10 17.81 -17.60
CA ARG A 27 17.00 18.22 -16.21
C ARG A 27 17.14 17.04 -15.29
N ALA A 28 17.57 17.32 -14.07
CA ALA A 28 17.76 16.28 -13.07
C ALA A 28 17.13 16.64 -11.73
N ALA A 29 16.89 15.62 -10.94
CA ALA A 29 16.47 15.70 -9.56
C ALA A 29 17.08 14.55 -8.74
N TYR A 30 17.14 14.71 -7.45
CA TYR A 30 17.49 13.67 -6.50
C TYR A 30 16.26 13.21 -5.74
N LEU A 31 16.22 11.92 -5.40
CA LEU A 31 15.24 11.40 -4.46
C LEU A 31 15.98 10.84 -3.24
N LEU A 32 15.47 11.17 -2.06
CA LEU A 32 15.83 10.51 -0.83
C LEU A 32 14.72 9.52 -0.49
N CYS A 33 15.08 8.25 -0.34
CA CYS A 33 14.11 7.17 -0.18
C CYS A 33 14.35 6.39 1.11
N GLY A 34 13.25 6.07 1.82
CA GLY A 34 13.26 4.96 2.76
C GLY A 34 13.31 3.63 2.03
N VAL A 35 13.51 2.54 2.75
CA VAL A 35 13.60 1.21 2.17
C VAL A 35 12.74 0.21 2.93
N SER A 36 12.07 -0.66 2.18
CA SER A 36 11.45 -1.88 2.69
C SER A 36 12.20 -3.08 2.16
N ASN A 37 12.74 -3.91 3.05
CA ASN A 37 13.49 -5.11 2.71
C ASN A 37 12.70 -6.35 3.07
N SER A 38 12.54 -7.28 2.14
CA SER A 38 12.06 -8.63 2.34
C SER A 38 12.94 -9.64 1.61
N ASP A 39 12.62 -10.93 1.74
CA ASP A 39 13.34 -12.00 1.04
C ASP A 39 13.14 -11.93 -0.49
N GLU A 40 12.02 -11.37 -0.95
CA GLU A 40 11.65 -11.33 -2.36
C GLU A 40 11.85 -9.96 -3.02
N GLU A 41 11.64 -8.86 -2.25
CA GLU A 41 11.60 -7.50 -2.78
C GLU A 41 12.40 -6.53 -1.91
N ARG A 42 13.11 -5.62 -2.55
CA ARG A 42 13.68 -4.42 -1.97
C ARG A 42 13.00 -3.22 -2.60
N ARG A 43 12.15 -2.53 -1.83
CA ARG A 43 11.30 -1.43 -2.27
C ARG A 43 11.85 -0.11 -1.77
N LEU A 44 12.18 0.79 -2.69
CA LEU A 44 12.53 2.18 -2.42
C LEU A 44 11.24 3.00 -2.28
N LEU A 45 11.13 3.80 -1.23
CA LEU A 45 9.95 4.58 -0.88
C LEU A 45 10.34 6.06 -0.89
N VAL A 46 9.85 6.82 -1.85
CA VAL A 46 10.23 8.23 -2.01
C VAL A 46 9.71 9.05 -0.83
N ARG A 47 10.64 9.68 -0.10
CA ARG A 47 10.37 10.59 1.02
C ARG A 47 10.44 12.04 0.57
N GLU A 48 11.49 12.37 -0.18
CA GLU A 48 11.77 13.72 -0.62
C GLU A 48 12.24 13.72 -2.07
N MET A 49 11.80 14.72 -2.83
CA MET A 49 12.28 15.03 -4.18
C MET A 49 12.98 16.39 -4.13
N ILE A 50 14.24 16.43 -4.53
CA ILE A 50 15.11 17.60 -4.49
C ILE A 50 15.47 17.95 -5.93
N PRO A 51 14.92 19.03 -6.51
CA PRO A 51 15.25 19.43 -7.88
C PRO A 51 16.71 19.91 -7.97
N VAL A 52 17.39 19.56 -9.03
CA VAL A 52 18.67 20.19 -9.37
C VAL A 52 18.36 21.57 -9.96
N THR A 53 18.90 22.62 -9.33
CA THR A 53 18.65 24.00 -9.76
C THR A 53 19.59 24.41 -10.89
N ALA A 54 19.26 25.51 -11.59
CA ALA A 54 20.15 26.08 -12.62
C ALA A 54 21.51 26.48 -12.04
N GLU A 55 21.57 26.90 -10.78
CA GLU A 55 22.82 27.25 -10.10
C GLU A 55 23.71 26.04 -9.82
N GLU A 56 23.10 24.85 -9.66
CA GLU A 56 23.76 23.58 -9.41
C GLU A 56 24.15 22.86 -10.72
N THR A 57 23.65 23.33 -11.87
CA THR A 57 23.98 22.82 -13.20
C THR A 57 25.18 23.57 -13.74
N GLU A 58 26.18 22.86 -14.24
CA GLU A 58 27.34 23.43 -14.93
C GLU A 58 27.03 23.64 -16.43
N SER A 59 26.42 22.64 -17.05
CA SER A 59 25.88 22.72 -18.41
C SER A 59 24.70 21.77 -18.57
N ALA A 60 23.78 22.11 -19.47
CA ALA A 60 22.67 21.25 -19.84
C ALA A 60 22.35 21.47 -21.33
N THR A 61 22.16 20.37 -22.04
CA THR A 61 21.79 20.34 -23.44
C THR A 61 20.62 19.35 -23.64
N GLN A 62 20.28 19.05 -24.85
CA GLN A 62 19.25 18.06 -25.17
C GLN A 62 19.70 16.61 -24.87
N ASN A 63 21.00 16.35 -24.79
CA ASN A 63 21.57 15.00 -24.71
C ASN A 63 22.52 14.81 -23.52
N ASP A 64 22.64 15.81 -22.66
CA ASP A 64 23.62 15.76 -21.57
C ASP A 64 23.30 16.83 -20.51
N ILE A 65 23.47 16.46 -19.25
CA ILE A 65 23.42 17.38 -18.10
C ILE A 65 24.62 17.16 -17.21
N VAL A 66 25.42 18.20 -17.00
CA VAL A 66 26.56 18.20 -16.07
C VAL A 66 26.16 18.92 -14.80
N ILE A 67 26.14 18.19 -13.69
CA ILE A 67 25.79 18.68 -12.37
C ILE A 67 27.05 19.00 -11.56
N LYS A 68 27.10 20.18 -10.93
CA LYS A 68 28.23 20.58 -10.10
C LYS A 68 28.48 19.61 -8.95
N GLN A 69 29.73 19.33 -8.67
CA GLN A 69 30.15 18.35 -7.66
C GLN A 69 29.62 18.67 -6.25
N ASP A 70 29.46 19.97 -5.92
CA ASP A 70 28.97 20.39 -4.60
C ASP A 70 27.49 20.05 -4.39
N SER A 71 26.69 20.00 -5.47
CA SER A 71 25.29 19.51 -5.40
C SER A 71 25.24 18.06 -4.95
N TYR A 72 26.02 17.18 -5.59
CA TYR A 72 26.12 15.77 -5.16
C TYR A 72 26.60 15.63 -3.72
N ARG A 73 27.63 16.40 -3.33
CA ARG A 73 28.17 16.34 -1.95
C ARG A 73 27.12 16.69 -0.91
N ARG A 74 26.32 17.73 -1.18
CA ARG A 74 25.23 18.16 -0.30
C ARG A 74 24.21 17.03 -0.14
N VAL A 75 23.66 16.51 -1.22
CA VAL A 75 22.58 15.54 -1.18
C VAL A 75 23.06 14.18 -0.62
N LEU A 76 24.29 13.75 -0.93
CA LEU A 76 24.85 12.52 -0.32
C LEU A 76 25.06 12.66 1.20
N LYS A 77 25.38 13.90 1.69
CA LYS A 77 25.41 14.18 3.12
C LYS A 77 24.02 14.10 3.74
N ASP A 78 23.02 14.65 3.09
CA ASP A 78 21.62 14.61 3.57
C ASP A 78 21.10 13.17 3.58
N ALA A 79 21.39 12.38 2.55
CA ALA A 79 21.08 10.95 2.49
C ALA A 79 21.75 10.16 3.63
N HIS A 80 23.00 10.44 3.95
CA HIS A 80 23.71 9.82 5.07
C HIS A 80 23.05 10.19 6.41
N LEU A 81 22.78 11.47 6.66
CA LEU A 81 22.18 11.95 7.91
C LEU A 81 20.76 11.42 8.13
N SER A 82 19.99 11.25 7.05
CA SER A 82 18.62 10.73 7.10
C SER A 82 18.53 9.20 6.94
N ASN A 83 19.65 8.49 6.86
CA ASN A 83 19.72 7.05 6.58
C ASN A 83 18.84 6.65 5.38
N SER A 84 18.96 7.38 4.26
CA SER A 84 18.13 7.24 3.08
C SER A 84 18.90 6.66 1.90
N CYS A 85 18.20 5.89 1.06
CA CYS A 85 18.69 5.55 -0.27
C CYS A 85 18.74 6.81 -1.13
N PHE A 86 19.81 6.95 -1.92
CA PHE A 86 19.99 8.02 -2.87
C PHE A 86 19.59 7.56 -4.28
N VAL A 87 18.75 8.33 -4.96
CA VAL A 87 18.34 8.07 -6.34
C VAL A 87 18.58 9.31 -7.19
N LEU A 88 19.29 9.15 -8.30
CA LEU A 88 19.43 10.17 -9.35
C LEU A 88 18.32 9.98 -10.37
N VAL A 89 17.65 11.06 -10.74
CA VAL A 89 16.65 11.06 -11.82
C VAL A 89 17.05 12.13 -12.83
N HIS A 90 17.00 11.81 -14.13
CA HIS A 90 17.14 12.81 -15.18
C HIS A 90 16.21 12.55 -16.37
N SER A 91 15.94 13.58 -17.16
CA SER A 91 15.11 13.48 -18.35
C SER A 91 15.96 13.23 -19.58
N HIS A 92 15.37 12.52 -20.58
CA HIS A 92 15.90 12.38 -21.93
C HIS A 92 14.88 12.95 -22.93
N PRO A 93 14.99 14.23 -23.34
CA PRO A 93 13.98 14.90 -24.18
C PRO A 93 13.72 14.24 -25.54
N GLU A 94 14.68 13.56 -26.12
CA GLU A 94 14.59 12.94 -27.46
C GLU A 94 14.11 11.48 -27.47
N SER A 95 13.29 11.05 -26.53
CA SER A 95 12.66 9.72 -26.55
C SER A 95 13.62 8.52 -26.44
N TYR A 96 14.85 8.71 -25.99
CA TYR A 96 15.75 7.61 -25.71
C TYR A 96 15.39 6.95 -24.37
N LEU A 97 14.71 5.80 -24.46
CA LEU A 97 14.07 5.13 -23.31
C LEU A 97 15.04 4.36 -22.39
N LYS A 98 16.35 4.52 -22.54
CA LYS A 98 17.34 3.74 -21.78
C LYS A 98 18.45 4.65 -21.24
N HIS A 99 19.18 4.17 -20.27
CA HIS A 99 20.43 4.78 -19.85
C HIS A 99 21.44 4.75 -21.01
N SER A 100 22.14 5.86 -21.24
CA SER A 100 23.17 5.98 -22.28
C SER A 100 24.50 5.36 -21.81
N SER A 101 25.44 5.20 -22.70
CA SER A 101 26.82 4.79 -22.33
C SER A 101 27.55 5.87 -21.53
N GLN A 102 27.11 7.12 -21.62
CA GLN A 102 27.62 8.21 -20.79
C GLN A 102 27.10 8.07 -19.37
N ASP A 103 25.78 7.84 -19.19
CA ASP A 103 25.20 7.56 -17.90
C ASP A 103 25.90 6.39 -17.20
N ASP A 104 26.24 5.34 -17.94
CA ASP A 104 26.95 4.18 -17.37
C ASP A 104 28.31 4.56 -16.76
N ARG A 105 29.04 5.49 -17.37
CA ARG A 105 30.36 5.93 -16.88
C ARG A 105 30.24 6.87 -15.69
N GLU A 106 29.36 7.85 -15.78
CA GLU A 106 29.21 8.89 -14.76
C GLU A 106 28.53 8.35 -13.51
N GLU A 107 27.45 7.59 -13.66
CA GLU A 107 26.73 6.95 -12.56
C GLU A 107 27.61 5.96 -11.79
N LYS A 108 28.47 5.22 -12.49
CA LYS A 108 29.41 4.29 -11.83
C LYS A 108 30.29 4.99 -10.80
N ALA A 109 30.85 6.15 -11.16
CA ALA A 109 31.66 6.95 -10.25
C ALA A 109 30.85 7.56 -9.10
N LEU A 110 29.66 8.07 -9.43
CA LEU A 110 28.73 8.65 -8.46
C LEU A 110 28.27 7.62 -7.40
N PHE A 111 27.82 6.44 -7.84
CA PHE A 111 27.30 5.43 -6.91
C PHE A 111 28.40 4.74 -6.09
N ARG A 112 29.62 4.62 -6.63
CA ARG A 112 30.79 4.27 -5.79
C ARG A 112 31.00 5.27 -4.67
N ALA A 113 30.92 6.58 -4.96
CA ALA A 113 31.03 7.63 -3.95
C ALA A 113 29.86 7.59 -2.96
N ALA A 114 28.64 7.29 -3.43
CA ALA A 114 27.46 7.14 -2.56
C ALA A 114 27.66 6.01 -1.54
N TYR A 115 28.04 4.82 -1.98
CA TYR A 115 28.32 3.69 -1.09
C TYR A 115 29.49 3.92 -0.13
N THR A 116 30.48 4.73 -0.53
CA THR A 116 31.60 5.10 0.34
C THR A 116 31.18 6.06 1.46
N ARG A 117 30.14 6.86 1.24
CA ARG A 117 29.69 7.90 2.18
C ARG A 117 28.49 7.48 3.04
N ILE A 118 27.61 6.68 2.47
CA ILE A 118 26.38 6.24 3.12
C ILE A 118 26.60 4.80 3.61
N HIS A 119 27.11 4.70 4.84
CA HIS A 119 27.41 3.42 5.46
C HIS A 119 26.19 2.81 6.14
N ALA A 120 25.31 2.15 5.36
CA ALA A 120 24.20 1.41 5.92
C ALA A 120 24.03 0.09 5.15
N GLU A 121 24.01 -1.02 5.87
CA GLU A 121 24.07 -2.39 5.31
C GLU A 121 22.89 -2.75 4.40
N ASN A 122 21.73 -2.09 4.55
CA ASN A 122 20.50 -2.45 3.85
C ASN A 122 20.08 -1.44 2.79
N LEU A 123 20.84 -0.38 2.57
CA LEU A 123 20.51 0.62 1.56
C LEU A 123 21.02 0.20 0.17
N VAL A 124 20.27 0.61 -0.83
CA VAL A 124 20.65 0.51 -2.24
C VAL A 124 20.42 1.87 -2.91
N HIS A 125 21.25 2.18 -3.89
CA HIS A 125 21.14 3.43 -4.64
C HIS A 125 20.69 3.14 -6.06
N ALA A 126 20.04 4.10 -6.71
CA ALA A 126 19.41 3.86 -8.00
C ALA A 126 19.51 5.08 -8.92
N SER A 127 19.31 4.84 -10.20
CA SER A 127 19.10 5.89 -11.20
C SER A 127 17.84 5.63 -12.01
N ILE A 128 17.21 6.71 -12.46
CA ILE A 128 16.00 6.68 -13.27
C ILE A 128 16.16 7.65 -14.43
N VAL A 129 15.83 7.18 -15.62
CA VAL A 129 15.68 7.99 -16.82
C VAL A 129 14.21 8.14 -17.16
N VAL A 130 13.78 9.36 -17.43
CA VAL A 130 12.41 9.67 -17.83
C VAL A 130 12.44 10.35 -19.20
N SER A 131 12.11 9.60 -20.25
CA SER A 131 11.95 10.15 -21.60
C SER A 131 10.48 10.45 -21.92
N ASP A 132 9.59 9.68 -21.32
CA ASP A 132 8.13 9.81 -21.36
C ASP A 132 7.62 9.67 -19.93
N PRO A 133 6.82 10.63 -19.44
CA PRO A 133 6.21 10.55 -18.11
C PRO A 133 5.43 9.26 -17.83
N LYS A 134 5.04 8.53 -18.88
CA LYS A 134 4.34 7.25 -18.81
C LYS A 134 5.27 6.04 -18.90
N LYS A 135 6.58 6.24 -19.07
CA LYS A 135 7.57 5.15 -19.28
C LYS A 135 8.90 5.43 -18.56
N PRO A 136 8.89 5.68 -17.26
CA PRO A 136 10.14 5.80 -16.50
C PRO A 136 10.89 4.45 -16.51
N VAL A 137 12.20 4.48 -16.69
CA VAL A 137 13.07 3.30 -16.65
C VAL A 137 14.12 3.51 -15.56
N GLY A 138 14.28 2.54 -14.68
CA GLY A 138 15.23 2.65 -13.58
C GLY A 138 16.11 1.42 -13.42
N ARG A 139 17.24 1.65 -12.78
CA ARG A 139 18.19 0.61 -12.36
C ARG A 139 18.72 0.88 -10.96
N VAL A 140 18.98 -0.18 -10.22
CA VAL A 140 19.68 -0.14 -8.93
C VAL A 140 21.15 -0.43 -9.20
N TRP A 141 22.03 0.37 -8.60
CA TRP A 141 23.45 0.13 -8.52
C TRP A 141 23.76 -0.67 -7.24
N LEU A 142 24.52 -1.74 -7.38
CA LEU A 142 24.94 -2.56 -6.25
C LEU A 142 26.38 -2.18 -5.81
N PRO A 143 26.77 -2.51 -4.56
CA PRO A 143 28.11 -2.19 -4.05
C PRO A 143 29.28 -2.75 -4.90
N ASN A 144 29.03 -3.84 -5.63
CA ASN A 144 29.99 -4.44 -6.57
C ASN A 144 30.02 -3.77 -7.95
N GLU A 145 29.43 -2.60 -8.09
CA GLU A 145 29.36 -1.81 -9.33
C GLU A 145 28.58 -2.48 -10.49
N THR A 146 27.76 -3.50 -10.19
CA THR A 146 26.80 -4.05 -11.15
C THR A 146 25.43 -3.40 -10.99
N THR A 147 24.61 -3.48 -12.02
CA THR A 147 23.25 -2.94 -12.03
C THR A 147 22.20 -4.05 -12.07
N GLN A 148 21.03 -3.75 -11.51
CA GLN A 148 19.82 -4.56 -11.61
C GLN A 148 18.64 -3.66 -12.01
N PRO A 149 17.73 -4.10 -12.88
CA PRO A 149 16.59 -3.29 -13.27
C PRO A 149 15.63 -3.03 -12.09
N ILE A 150 15.01 -1.85 -12.07
CA ILE A 150 13.81 -1.61 -11.29
C ILE A 150 12.65 -2.26 -12.03
N SER A 151 12.11 -3.33 -11.47
CA SER A 151 11.07 -4.17 -12.08
C SER A 151 9.68 -3.57 -12.02
N ARG A 152 9.44 -2.59 -11.13
CA ARG A 152 8.18 -1.87 -10.99
C ARG A 152 8.39 -0.50 -10.38
N ILE A 153 7.76 0.52 -10.98
CA ILE A 153 7.60 1.84 -10.35
C ILE A 153 6.12 2.04 -10.07
N ARG A 154 5.78 2.38 -8.82
CA ARG A 154 4.42 2.64 -8.36
C ARG A 154 4.23 4.13 -8.15
N VAL A 155 3.12 4.68 -8.65
CA VAL A 155 2.67 6.05 -8.36
C VAL A 155 1.27 5.95 -7.76
N LEU A 156 1.13 6.31 -6.48
CA LEU A 156 -0.05 6.02 -5.69
C LEU A 156 -0.66 7.31 -5.12
N GLY A 157 -1.94 7.51 -5.41
CA GLY A 157 -2.70 8.68 -4.98
C GLY A 157 -4.18 8.57 -5.32
N LYS A 158 -4.75 9.59 -5.94
CA LYS A 158 -6.10 9.53 -6.49
C LYS A 158 -6.21 8.47 -7.58
N ARG A 159 -5.13 8.28 -8.32
CA ARG A 159 -4.92 7.22 -9.30
C ARG A 159 -3.79 6.30 -8.84
N PHE A 160 -3.86 5.04 -9.24
CA PHE A 160 -2.78 4.07 -9.07
C PHE A 160 -2.21 3.74 -10.43
N THR A 161 -0.96 4.11 -10.62
CA THR A 161 -0.22 3.81 -11.85
C THR A 161 0.93 2.88 -11.52
N PHE A 162 1.07 1.83 -12.31
CA PHE A 162 2.14 0.84 -12.20
C PHE A 162 2.89 0.81 -13.53
N PHE A 163 4.17 1.11 -13.48
CA PHE A 163 5.07 1.01 -14.63
C PHE A 163 5.88 -0.27 -14.47
N ASP A 164 5.54 -1.26 -15.26
CA ASP A 164 6.19 -2.58 -15.29
C ASP A 164 6.86 -2.76 -16.66
N PRO A 165 8.21 -2.72 -16.78
CA PRO A 165 8.89 -2.86 -18.06
C PRO A 165 8.62 -4.18 -18.78
N ASP A 166 8.45 -5.27 -18.03
CA ASP A 166 8.19 -6.62 -18.56
C ASP A 166 6.71 -6.99 -18.43
N ASP A 167 5.89 -6.56 -19.39
CA ASP A 167 4.45 -6.85 -19.43
C ASP A 167 4.10 -8.18 -20.16
N GLN A 168 4.96 -9.20 -20.06
CA GLN A 168 4.82 -10.46 -20.80
C GLN A 168 4.31 -11.65 -19.97
N ALA A 169 3.67 -11.42 -18.81
CA ALA A 169 3.08 -12.53 -18.04
C ALA A 169 2.06 -13.29 -18.89
N ALA A 170 2.15 -14.63 -18.90
CA ALA A 170 1.16 -15.48 -19.54
C ALA A 170 -0.20 -15.25 -18.88
N LEU A 171 -1.19 -14.86 -19.66
CA LEU A 171 -2.57 -14.62 -19.23
C LEU A 171 -3.49 -15.56 -20.00
N ASP A 172 -4.37 -16.26 -19.28
CA ASP A 172 -5.46 -17.00 -19.92
C ASP A 172 -6.57 -16.01 -20.32
N ILE A 173 -6.43 -15.44 -21.52
CA ILE A 173 -7.35 -14.44 -22.07
C ILE A 173 -8.78 -14.98 -22.16
N ALA A 174 -8.95 -16.27 -22.43
CA ALA A 174 -10.28 -16.85 -22.62
C ALA A 174 -11.11 -16.86 -21.33
N VAL A 175 -10.47 -17.06 -20.17
CA VAL A 175 -11.16 -17.05 -18.88
C VAL A 175 -11.60 -15.65 -18.48
N PHE A 176 -10.82 -14.61 -18.87
CA PHE A 176 -11.07 -13.22 -18.49
C PHE A 176 -11.66 -12.36 -19.61
N ASP A 177 -12.20 -12.96 -20.68
CA ASP A 177 -12.69 -12.26 -21.87
C ASP A 177 -13.66 -11.12 -21.52
N ARG A 178 -14.62 -11.36 -20.61
CA ARG A 178 -15.62 -10.37 -20.19
C ARG A 178 -15.02 -9.19 -19.43
N GLN A 179 -14.00 -9.42 -18.63
CA GLN A 179 -13.28 -8.38 -17.89
C GLN A 179 -12.38 -7.57 -18.85
N ILE A 180 -11.73 -8.25 -19.78
CA ILE A 180 -10.89 -7.65 -20.81
C ILE A 180 -11.73 -6.73 -21.73
N LEU A 181 -12.94 -7.13 -22.09
CA LEU A 181 -13.88 -6.29 -22.83
C LEU A 181 -14.25 -5.00 -22.07
N ALA A 182 -14.28 -5.06 -20.71
CA ALA A 182 -14.63 -3.90 -19.89
C ALA A 182 -13.45 -2.96 -19.63
N PHE A 183 -12.26 -3.50 -19.32
CA PHE A 183 -11.12 -2.74 -18.80
C PHE A 183 -9.89 -2.77 -19.69
N GLY A 184 -9.86 -3.62 -20.71
CA GLY A 184 -8.69 -3.87 -21.55
C GLY A 184 -7.71 -4.90 -20.97
N GLU A 185 -6.92 -5.48 -21.86
CA GLU A 185 -5.97 -6.57 -21.51
C GLU A 185 -4.88 -6.08 -20.55
N HIS A 186 -4.43 -4.83 -20.67
CA HIS A 186 -3.41 -4.25 -19.80
C HIS A 186 -3.83 -4.21 -18.32
N VAL A 187 -5.12 -3.94 -18.03
CA VAL A 187 -5.64 -3.97 -16.66
C VAL A 187 -5.66 -5.40 -16.13
N GLN A 188 -6.06 -6.38 -16.95
CA GLN A 188 -6.06 -7.78 -16.56
C GLN A 188 -4.64 -8.30 -16.28
N ARG A 189 -3.66 -7.92 -17.11
CA ARG A 189 -2.25 -8.22 -16.86
C ARG A 189 -1.73 -7.57 -15.58
N LEU A 190 -2.13 -6.34 -15.29
CA LEU A 190 -1.81 -5.69 -14.01
C LEU A 190 -2.41 -6.47 -12.84
N LEU A 191 -3.70 -6.81 -12.86
CA LEU A 191 -4.37 -7.57 -11.80
C LEU A 191 -3.66 -8.90 -11.52
N SER A 192 -3.26 -9.63 -12.57
CA SER A 192 -2.56 -10.92 -12.42
C SER A 192 -1.16 -10.81 -11.78
N ARG A 193 -0.62 -9.61 -11.65
CA ARG A 193 0.69 -9.33 -11.03
C ARG A 193 0.60 -8.59 -9.69
N LEU A 194 -0.60 -8.21 -9.27
CA LEU A 194 -0.79 -7.57 -7.96
C LEU A 194 -0.61 -8.58 -6.84
N HIS A 195 0.04 -8.13 -5.78
CA HIS A 195 0.08 -8.77 -4.48
C HIS A 195 -0.83 -8.00 -3.53
N VAL A 196 -1.93 -8.61 -3.11
CA VAL A 196 -2.96 -7.96 -2.28
C VAL A 196 -3.00 -8.57 -0.90
N GLY A 197 -3.02 -7.71 0.12
CA GLY A 197 -3.21 -8.10 1.52
C GLY A 197 -4.68 -8.07 1.92
N ILE A 198 -5.12 -9.02 2.75
CA ILE A 198 -6.47 -9.03 3.34
C ILE A 198 -6.35 -9.33 4.83
N VAL A 199 -6.78 -8.40 5.67
CA VAL A 199 -6.72 -8.49 7.13
C VAL A 199 -8.11 -8.66 7.69
N GLY A 200 -8.40 -9.84 8.29
CA GLY A 200 -9.72 -10.27 8.71
C GLY A 200 -10.49 -11.03 7.62
N LEU A 201 -10.98 -12.23 7.95
CA LEU A 201 -11.65 -13.17 7.02
C LEU A 201 -13.08 -13.51 7.46
N GLY A 202 -13.72 -12.55 8.11
CA GLY A 202 -15.15 -12.60 8.40
C GLY A 202 -16.01 -12.42 7.14
N GLY A 203 -17.26 -11.96 7.31
CA GLY A 203 -18.19 -11.76 6.19
C GLY A 203 -17.67 -10.84 5.10
N THR A 204 -17.00 -9.72 5.47
CA THR A 204 -16.45 -8.77 4.50
C THR A 204 -15.18 -9.31 3.84
N GLY A 205 -14.21 -9.82 4.64
CA GLY A 205 -12.93 -10.26 4.10
C GLY A 205 -13.03 -11.51 3.24
N SER A 206 -13.90 -12.46 3.58
CA SER A 206 -14.13 -13.63 2.72
C SER A 206 -14.79 -13.25 1.38
N ALA A 207 -15.67 -12.24 1.36
CA ALA A 207 -16.24 -11.69 0.13
C ALA A 207 -15.17 -10.98 -0.72
N VAL A 208 -14.21 -10.29 -0.09
CA VAL A 208 -13.05 -9.69 -0.79
C VAL A 208 -12.17 -10.79 -1.40
N CYS A 209 -11.84 -11.86 -0.64
CA CYS A 209 -11.08 -13.00 -1.17
C CYS A 209 -11.72 -13.61 -2.41
N GLU A 210 -13.02 -13.89 -2.36
CA GLU A 210 -13.79 -14.45 -3.47
C GLU A 210 -13.72 -13.57 -4.71
N GLN A 211 -13.98 -12.27 -4.56
CA GLN A 211 -14.03 -11.34 -5.69
C GLN A 211 -12.65 -11.08 -6.29
N LEU A 212 -11.60 -10.88 -5.48
CA LEU A 212 -10.24 -10.66 -5.97
C LEU A 212 -9.70 -11.89 -6.70
N THR A 213 -9.98 -13.11 -6.19
CA THR A 213 -9.60 -14.35 -6.88
C THR A 213 -10.27 -14.43 -8.25
N ARG A 214 -11.57 -14.13 -8.35
CA ARG A 214 -12.30 -14.14 -9.63
C ARG A 214 -11.92 -13.00 -10.58
N LEU A 215 -11.39 -11.89 -10.05
CA LEU A 215 -10.76 -10.84 -10.86
C LEU A 215 -9.39 -11.26 -11.40
N GLY A 216 -8.83 -12.40 -10.95
CA GLY A 216 -7.55 -12.89 -11.40
C GLY A 216 -6.35 -12.18 -10.75
N VAL A 217 -6.50 -11.73 -9.50
CA VAL A 217 -5.37 -11.19 -8.74
C VAL A 217 -4.33 -12.29 -8.52
N GLY A 218 -3.06 -11.98 -8.80
CA GLY A 218 -2.00 -12.99 -8.84
C GLY A 218 -1.60 -13.55 -7.49
N ARG A 219 -1.57 -12.73 -6.41
CA ARG A 219 -1.13 -13.16 -5.08
C ARG A 219 -1.96 -12.51 -3.98
N LEU A 220 -2.33 -13.31 -2.97
CA LEU A 220 -3.02 -12.87 -1.77
C LEU A 220 -2.21 -13.26 -0.51
N THR A 221 -1.96 -12.28 0.38
CA THR A 221 -1.56 -12.54 1.77
C THR A 221 -2.76 -12.29 2.65
N ILE A 222 -3.22 -13.31 3.37
CA ILE A 222 -4.46 -13.25 4.14
C ILE A 222 -4.19 -13.59 5.61
N CYS A 223 -4.79 -12.85 6.55
CA CYS A 223 -4.67 -13.17 7.96
C CYS A 223 -6.00 -13.05 8.72
N ASP A 224 -6.20 -13.96 9.66
CA ASP A 224 -7.29 -13.96 10.64
C ASP A 224 -6.91 -14.86 11.82
N PRO A 225 -7.00 -14.39 13.08
CA PRO A 225 -6.65 -15.22 14.25
C PRO A 225 -7.75 -16.20 14.64
N GLN A 226 -8.96 -16.04 14.13
CA GLN A 226 -10.15 -16.76 14.60
C GLN A 226 -10.33 -18.10 13.90
N LYS A 227 -10.90 -19.03 14.66
CA LYS A 227 -11.46 -20.26 14.13
C LYS A 227 -12.88 -20.03 13.64
N PHE A 228 -13.30 -20.85 12.69
CA PHE A 228 -14.66 -20.84 12.18
C PHE A 228 -15.62 -21.45 13.20
N GLU A 229 -16.73 -20.76 13.42
CA GLU A 229 -17.83 -21.22 14.26
C GLU A 229 -19.07 -21.47 13.40
N GLY A 230 -19.94 -22.37 13.82
CA GLY A 230 -21.19 -22.71 13.11
C GLY A 230 -22.06 -21.49 12.78
N THR A 231 -22.02 -20.44 13.64
CA THR A 231 -22.71 -19.17 13.42
C THR A 231 -22.13 -18.31 12.28
N ASN A 232 -20.97 -18.67 11.75
CA ASN A 232 -20.31 -17.94 10.65
C ASN A 232 -20.77 -18.40 9.27
N ILE A 233 -21.40 -19.60 9.16
CA ILE A 233 -21.78 -20.23 7.90
C ILE A 233 -22.65 -19.35 7.00
N ASN A 234 -23.44 -18.48 7.59
CA ASN A 234 -24.38 -17.61 6.87
C ASN A 234 -23.74 -16.40 6.18
N ARG A 235 -22.41 -16.16 6.39
CA ARG A 235 -21.75 -14.97 5.86
C ARG A 235 -20.29 -15.13 5.42
N VAL A 236 -19.64 -16.26 5.76
CA VAL A 236 -18.23 -16.51 5.35
C VAL A 236 -18.23 -17.32 4.06
N TYR A 237 -17.74 -16.71 2.99
CA TYR A 237 -17.64 -17.34 1.68
C TYR A 237 -16.69 -18.55 1.71
N GLY A 238 -17.02 -19.58 0.92
CA GLY A 238 -16.23 -20.81 0.82
C GLY A 238 -16.32 -21.74 2.04
N SER A 239 -17.04 -21.33 3.12
CA SER A 239 -17.19 -22.15 4.32
C SER A 239 -18.24 -23.26 4.14
N ARG A 240 -18.08 -24.34 4.91
CA ARG A 240 -18.95 -25.52 4.97
C ARG A 240 -19.27 -25.84 6.42
N LYS A 241 -20.37 -26.52 6.70
CA LYS A 241 -20.71 -26.96 8.06
C LYS A 241 -19.63 -27.82 8.71
N SER A 242 -18.89 -28.58 7.90
CA SER A 242 -17.78 -29.44 8.34
C SER A 242 -16.52 -28.67 8.75
N ASP A 243 -16.46 -27.36 8.57
CA ASP A 243 -15.28 -26.54 8.82
C ASP A 243 -15.20 -26.04 10.28
N GLU A 244 -16.17 -26.37 11.12
CA GLU A 244 -16.19 -25.92 12.51
C GLU A 244 -14.89 -26.24 13.24
N GLY A 245 -14.30 -25.23 13.88
CA GLY A 245 -13.01 -25.31 14.58
C GLY A 245 -11.78 -25.14 13.70
N LEU A 246 -11.89 -25.10 12.36
CA LEU A 246 -10.77 -24.81 11.48
C LEU A 246 -10.42 -23.31 11.49
N PRO A 247 -9.15 -22.92 11.31
CA PRO A 247 -8.78 -21.50 11.13
C PRO A 247 -9.49 -20.91 9.89
N LYS A 248 -10.04 -19.70 10.00
CA LYS A 248 -10.66 -19.01 8.86
C LYS A 248 -9.69 -18.81 7.69
N ALA A 249 -8.40 -18.59 7.97
CA ALA A 249 -7.36 -18.48 6.95
C ALA A 249 -7.21 -19.77 6.11
N THR A 250 -7.31 -20.94 6.73
CA THR A 250 -7.27 -22.24 6.03
C THR A 250 -8.50 -22.47 5.14
N ILE A 251 -9.68 -22.03 5.60
CA ILE A 251 -10.91 -22.12 4.80
C ILE A 251 -10.82 -21.23 3.57
N ALA A 252 -10.36 -19.98 3.74
CA ALA A 252 -10.16 -19.04 2.65
C ALA A 252 -9.12 -19.57 1.64
N GLU A 253 -7.99 -20.12 2.11
CA GLU A 253 -6.97 -20.75 1.26
C GLU A 253 -7.57 -21.86 0.39
N ARG A 254 -8.32 -22.78 0.99
CA ARG A 254 -9.02 -23.84 0.27
C ARG A 254 -9.96 -23.26 -0.79
N SER A 255 -10.80 -22.28 -0.42
CA SER A 255 -11.77 -21.67 -1.33
C SER A 255 -11.07 -21.01 -2.53
N ILE A 256 -9.97 -20.28 -2.30
CA ILE A 256 -9.18 -19.66 -3.37
C ILE A 256 -8.62 -20.72 -4.33
N LYS A 257 -8.06 -21.80 -3.79
CA LYS A 257 -7.53 -22.92 -4.59
C LYS A 257 -8.63 -23.65 -5.38
N ASP A 258 -9.80 -23.84 -4.77
CA ASP A 258 -10.95 -24.51 -5.40
C ASP A 258 -11.51 -23.69 -6.59
N ILE A 259 -11.40 -22.35 -6.58
CA ILE A 259 -11.76 -21.48 -7.73
C ILE A 259 -10.86 -21.78 -8.93
N GLY A 260 -9.58 -22.09 -8.72
CA GLY A 260 -8.67 -22.62 -9.75
C GLY A 260 -8.16 -21.61 -10.77
N LEU A 261 -8.15 -20.30 -10.48
CA LEU A 261 -7.68 -19.24 -11.37
C LEU A 261 -6.18 -18.90 -11.20
N GLY A 262 -5.42 -19.75 -10.49
CA GLY A 262 -3.96 -19.60 -10.35
C GLY A 262 -3.51 -18.59 -9.30
N THR A 263 -4.41 -17.96 -8.54
CA THR A 263 -4.05 -17.04 -7.45
C THR A 263 -3.21 -17.76 -6.40
N GLN A 264 -2.00 -17.26 -6.17
CA GLN A 264 -1.15 -17.72 -5.07
C GLN A 264 -1.66 -17.15 -3.75
N VAL A 265 -1.70 -17.96 -2.70
CA VAL A 265 -2.20 -17.52 -1.38
C VAL A 265 -1.25 -17.90 -0.26
N ALA A 266 -0.96 -16.93 0.62
CA ALA A 266 -0.20 -17.12 1.85
C ALA A 266 -1.16 -16.92 3.06
N PRO A 267 -1.69 -18.01 3.66
CA PRO A 267 -2.60 -17.93 4.79
C PRO A 267 -1.81 -17.80 6.10
N ILE A 268 -2.21 -16.86 6.95
CA ILE A 268 -1.59 -16.60 8.25
C ILE A 268 -2.71 -16.68 9.33
N PRO A 269 -2.81 -17.77 10.10
CA PRO A 269 -3.83 -17.94 11.13
C PRO A 269 -3.45 -17.19 12.43
N LYS A 270 -3.13 -15.92 12.31
CA LYS A 270 -2.77 -15.00 13.39
C LYS A 270 -3.30 -13.60 13.12
N SER A 271 -3.31 -12.75 14.15
CA SER A 271 -3.71 -11.36 14.02
C SER A 271 -2.60 -10.47 13.45
N VAL A 272 -2.98 -9.41 12.74
CA VAL A 272 -2.08 -8.35 12.27
C VAL A 272 -1.41 -7.58 13.42
N VAL A 273 -1.91 -7.69 14.64
CA VAL A 273 -1.29 -7.11 15.84
C VAL A 273 -0.04 -7.88 16.32
N ASP A 274 0.25 -9.06 15.75
CA ASP A 274 1.57 -9.72 15.84
C ASP A 274 2.54 -9.06 14.86
N VAL A 275 3.71 -8.64 15.35
CA VAL A 275 4.71 -7.93 14.55
C VAL A 275 5.17 -8.74 13.33
N SER A 276 5.26 -10.06 13.45
CA SER A 276 5.66 -10.93 12.34
C SER A 276 4.61 -10.95 11.22
N VAL A 277 3.33 -10.89 11.60
CA VAL A 277 2.21 -10.81 10.65
C VAL A 277 2.17 -9.43 10.00
N ALA A 278 2.25 -8.35 10.78
CA ALA A 278 2.28 -6.99 10.23
C ALA A 278 3.41 -6.82 9.21
N LYS A 279 4.61 -7.37 9.47
CA LYS A 279 5.74 -7.36 8.54
C LYS A 279 5.45 -8.10 7.23
N ALA A 280 4.63 -9.15 7.22
CA ALA A 280 4.27 -9.85 5.99
C ALA A 280 3.41 -9.01 5.03
N PHE A 281 2.75 -7.97 5.52
CA PHE A 281 1.93 -7.09 4.70
C PHE A 281 2.70 -5.94 4.04
N LYS A 282 3.96 -5.68 4.43
CA LYS A 282 4.76 -4.61 3.83
C LYS A 282 5.12 -4.86 2.35
N ASP A 283 5.01 -6.12 1.89
CA ASP A 283 5.27 -6.51 0.50
C ASP A 283 4.04 -6.41 -0.41
N CYS A 284 2.86 -6.14 0.15
CA CYS A 284 1.64 -5.98 -0.64
C CYS A 284 1.68 -4.69 -1.48
N ASP A 285 1.05 -4.72 -2.65
CA ASP A 285 0.81 -3.54 -3.48
C ASP A 285 -0.34 -2.70 -2.93
N LEU A 286 -1.31 -3.35 -2.27
CA LEU A 286 -2.44 -2.73 -1.56
C LEU A 286 -3.02 -3.71 -0.52
N ILE A 287 -3.80 -3.20 0.44
CA ILE A 287 -4.36 -3.99 1.53
C ILE A 287 -5.85 -3.68 1.70
N PHE A 288 -6.67 -4.71 1.93
CA PHE A 288 -8.05 -4.60 2.38
C PHE A 288 -8.12 -4.86 3.89
N GLY A 289 -8.51 -3.84 4.66
CA GLY A 289 -8.73 -3.91 6.10
C GLY A 289 -10.18 -4.31 6.39
N CYS A 290 -10.37 -5.55 6.80
CA CYS A 290 -11.67 -6.17 7.08
C CYS A 290 -11.80 -6.57 8.57
N THR A 291 -10.88 -6.10 9.42
CA THR A 291 -10.92 -6.34 10.87
C THR A 291 -11.85 -5.37 11.56
N ASP A 292 -12.41 -5.78 12.67
CA ASP A 292 -13.30 -4.98 13.51
C ASP A 292 -12.60 -4.36 14.75
N ASP A 293 -11.39 -4.83 15.09
CA ASP A 293 -10.60 -4.28 16.19
C ASP A 293 -9.90 -2.95 15.82
N GLU A 294 -9.83 -2.03 16.77
CA GLU A 294 -9.20 -0.71 16.57
C GLU A 294 -7.68 -0.81 16.57
N TRP A 295 -7.10 -1.77 17.27
CA TRP A 295 -5.66 -1.97 17.29
C TRP A 295 -5.13 -2.42 15.92
N GLY A 296 -5.74 -3.43 15.29
CA GLY A 296 -5.39 -3.85 13.94
C GLY A 296 -5.56 -2.72 12.92
N ARG A 297 -6.65 -1.96 13.00
CA ARG A 297 -6.88 -0.77 12.18
C ARG A 297 -5.81 0.31 12.37
N SER A 298 -5.29 0.46 13.59
CA SER A 298 -4.20 1.41 13.86
C SER A 298 -2.91 1.01 13.15
N ILE A 299 -2.58 -0.29 13.15
CA ILE A 299 -1.42 -0.85 12.45
C ILE A 299 -1.56 -0.67 10.93
N LEU A 300 -2.74 -0.94 10.37
CA LEU A 300 -3.02 -0.71 8.95
C LEU A 300 -2.86 0.77 8.56
N SER A 301 -3.30 1.69 9.42
CA SER A 301 -3.09 3.13 9.20
C SER A 301 -1.61 3.49 9.17
N LYS A 302 -0.78 2.89 10.03
CA LYS A 302 0.66 3.13 10.05
C LYS A 302 1.37 2.48 8.85
N LEU A 303 1.03 1.25 8.48
CA LEU A 303 1.55 0.58 7.28
C LEU A 303 1.29 1.41 6.02
N SER A 304 0.08 1.98 5.90
CA SER A 304 -0.29 2.80 4.75
C SER A 304 0.65 4.00 4.55
N VAL A 305 1.03 4.67 5.62
CA VAL A 305 1.87 5.89 5.56
C VAL A 305 3.35 5.54 5.48
N ALA A 306 3.80 4.60 6.33
CA ALA A 306 5.22 4.24 6.43
C ALA A 306 5.76 3.54 5.17
N TYR A 307 4.92 2.76 4.49
CA TYR A 307 5.31 2.00 3.30
C TYR A 307 4.64 2.48 2.00
N ILE A 308 3.86 3.57 2.07
CA ILE A 308 3.09 4.10 0.92
C ILE A 308 2.24 2.98 0.29
N ILE A 309 1.53 2.20 1.11
CA ILE A 309 0.66 1.13 0.68
C ILE A 309 -0.80 1.58 0.80
N PRO A 310 -1.59 1.58 -0.29
CA PRO A 310 -3.02 1.88 -0.20
C PRO A 310 -3.72 0.85 0.70
N VAL A 311 -4.51 1.35 1.67
CA VAL A 311 -5.36 0.50 2.50
C VAL A 311 -6.82 0.90 2.30
N PHE A 312 -7.67 -0.06 1.98
CA PHE A 312 -9.12 0.08 1.94
C PHE A 312 -9.70 -0.48 3.24
N ASP A 313 -9.92 0.38 4.23
CA ASP A 313 -10.53 -0.02 5.51
C ASP A 313 -12.05 -0.04 5.38
N MET A 314 -12.66 -1.12 5.80
CA MET A 314 -14.09 -1.36 5.67
C MET A 314 -14.77 -1.54 7.03
N GLY A 315 -16.01 -1.10 7.10
CA GLY A 315 -16.87 -1.31 8.27
C GLY A 315 -18.33 -1.42 7.86
N VAL A 316 -19.05 -2.29 8.54
CA VAL A 316 -20.51 -2.41 8.46
C VAL A 316 -21.06 -2.25 9.87
N GLU A 317 -22.02 -1.38 10.02
CA GLU A 317 -22.74 -1.12 11.27
C GLU A 317 -24.23 -1.38 11.04
N VAL A 318 -24.81 -2.23 11.87
CA VAL A 318 -26.26 -2.50 11.88
C VAL A 318 -26.78 -2.09 13.25
N ASP A 319 -27.51 -0.99 13.29
CA ASP A 319 -28.24 -0.56 14.49
C ASP A 319 -29.61 -1.21 14.50
N SER A 320 -29.88 -2.00 15.52
CA SER A 320 -31.17 -2.70 15.69
C SER A 320 -31.61 -2.68 17.13
N GLU A 321 -32.89 -2.42 17.33
CA GLU A 321 -33.55 -2.42 18.64
C GLU A 321 -34.82 -3.29 18.60
N ALA A 322 -34.97 -4.17 19.57
CA ALA A 322 -36.11 -5.08 19.64
C ALA A 322 -36.42 -5.82 18.32
N GLN A 323 -35.35 -6.35 17.66
CA GLN A 323 -35.43 -7.06 16.38
C GLN A 323 -35.88 -6.18 15.19
N THR A 324 -35.88 -4.87 15.35
CA THR A 324 -36.20 -3.91 14.30
C THR A 324 -34.93 -3.16 13.88
N ILE A 325 -34.58 -3.18 12.60
CA ILE A 325 -33.48 -2.41 12.06
C ILE A 325 -33.82 -0.92 12.10
N LYS A 326 -32.97 -0.12 12.74
CA LYS A 326 -33.05 1.35 12.80
C LYS A 326 -32.21 2.01 11.71
N SER A 327 -30.99 1.53 11.52
CA SER A 327 -30.12 1.97 10.42
C SER A 327 -29.13 0.88 10.03
N VAL A 328 -28.72 0.90 8.76
CA VAL A 328 -27.63 0.04 8.27
C VAL A 328 -26.67 0.89 7.45
N ARG A 329 -25.43 0.94 7.92
CA ARG A 329 -24.38 1.75 7.31
C ARG A 329 -23.18 0.90 6.94
N GLY A 330 -22.64 1.13 5.74
CA GLY A 330 -21.36 0.62 5.31
C GLY A 330 -20.40 1.77 5.03
N ARG A 331 -19.11 1.56 5.24
CA ARG A 331 -18.08 2.51 4.80
C ARG A 331 -16.88 1.80 4.19
N VAL A 332 -16.26 2.47 3.25
CA VAL A 332 -14.94 2.13 2.70
C VAL A 332 -14.09 3.38 2.80
N THR A 333 -13.06 3.35 3.62
CA THR A 333 -12.10 4.44 3.80
C THR A 333 -10.80 4.09 3.09
N THR A 334 -10.35 4.95 2.17
CA THR A 334 -9.05 4.79 1.53
C THR A 334 -7.98 5.54 2.32
N LEU A 335 -6.99 4.81 2.79
CA LEU A 335 -5.83 5.34 3.52
C LEU A 335 -4.63 5.42 2.58
N LEU A 336 -3.99 6.57 2.55
CA LEU A 336 -2.77 6.88 1.81
C LEU A 336 -2.07 8.06 2.50
N PRO A 337 -0.76 8.29 2.29
CA PRO A 337 -0.12 9.53 2.69
C PRO A 337 -0.90 10.75 2.19
N GLY A 338 -1.14 11.74 3.07
CA GLY A 338 -1.93 12.93 2.77
C GLY A 338 -3.45 12.76 2.92
N SER A 339 -3.97 11.54 2.97
CA SER A 339 -5.37 11.26 3.29
C SER A 339 -5.60 11.18 4.81
N PRO A 340 -6.80 11.51 5.32
CA PRO A 340 -7.10 11.38 6.73
C PRO A 340 -7.06 9.91 7.17
N CYS A 341 -6.20 9.56 8.12
CA CYS A 341 -6.15 8.23 8.72
C CYS A 341 -7.38 7.95 9.60
N LEU A 342 -7.49 6.74 10.15
CA LEU A 342 -8.62 6.35 10.97
C LEU A 342 -8.68 7.11 12.31
N PHE A 343 -7.55 7.58 12.85
CA PHE A 343 -7.52 8.49 14.00
C PHE A 343 -8.10 9.87 13.64
N CYS A 344 -7.76 10.42 12.46
CA CYS A 344 -8.35 11.68 11.98
C CYS A 344 -9.87 11.61 11.88
N ARG A 345 -10.40 10.42 11.57
CA ARG A 345 -11.82 10.17 11.40
C ARG A 345 -12.53 9.78 12.70
N GLY A 346 -11.78 9.52 13.77
CA GLY A 346 -12.34 9.05 15.04
C GLY A 346 -12.83 7.60 15.00
N ALA A 347 -12.45 6.85 13.98
CA ALA A 347 -12.76 5.43 13.85
C ALA A 347 -11.78 4.53 14.62
N VAL A 348 -10.72 5.12 15.14
CA VAL A 348 -9.72 4.51 16.02
C VAL A 348 -9.35 5.51 17.10
N THR A 349 -9.31 5.05 18.34
CA THR A 349 -9.00 5.86 19.51
C THR A 349 -7.90 5.23 20.37
N PRO A 350 -7.00 6.03 20.96
CA PRO A 350 -5.97 5.49 21.86
C PRO A 350 -6.57 4.72 23.06
N LYS A 351 -7.75 5.14 23.52
CA LYS A 351 -8.43 4.51 24.65
C LYS A 351 -8.91 3.08 24.32
N ALA A 352 -9.47 2.87 23.15
CA ALA A 352 -9.93 1.54 22.71
C ALA A 352 -8.73 0.63 22.41
N ILE A 353 -7.71 1.13 21.71
CA ILE A 353 -6.46 0.38 21.49
C ILE A 353 -5.85 -0.07 22.81
N GLY A 354 -5.75 0.83 23.81
CA GLY A 354 -5.24 0.49 25.14
C GLY A 354 -6.06 -0.59 25.84
N ALA A 355 -7.39 -0.59 25.69
CA ALA A 355 -8.26 -1.62 26.22
C ALA A 355 -8.05 -2.98 25.53
N GLU A 356 -7.91 -3.00 24.20
CA GLU A 356 -7.64 -4.21 23.42
C GLU A 356 -6.27 -4.81 23.76
N ILE A 357 -5.22 -3.97 23.86
CA ILE A 357 -3.88 -4.41 24.30
C ILE A 357 -3.94 -4.99 25.73
N LEU A 358 -4.60 -4.30 26.65
CA LEU A 358 -4.73 -4.78 28.04
C LEU A 358 -5.49 -6.10 28.10
N HIS A 359 -6.58 -6.25 27.33
CA HIS A 359 -7.31 -7.50 27.24
C HIS A 359 -6.44 -8.65 26.70
N ALA A 360 -5.63 -8.39 25.68
CA ALA A 360 -4.76 -9.40 25.07
C ALA A 360 -3.60 -9.80 25.98
N THR A 361 -3.02 -8.86 26.74
CA THR A 361 -1.81 -9.10 27.57
C THR A 361 -2.15 -9.45 29.03
N ASN A 362 -3.23 -8.92 29.59
CA ASN A 362 -3.66 -9.15 30.96
C ASN A 362 -5.19 -9.12 31.08
N PRO A 363 -5.90 -10.21 30.68
CA PRO A 363 -7.38 -10.26 30.71
C PRO A 363 -7.99 -10.03 32.10
N ALA A 364 -7.32 -10.46 33.16
CA ALA A 364 -7.81 -10.30 34.54
C ALA A 364 -7.83 -8.82 34.97
N GLU A 365 -6.79 -8.08 34.66
CA GLU A 365 -6.70 -6.65 34.91
C GLU A 365 -7.68 -5.87 34.03
N TYR A 366 -7.86 -6.26 32.76
CA TYR A 366 -8.84 -5.68 31.88
C TYR A 366 -10.26 -5.76 32.49
N GLU A 367 -10.70 -6.94 32.96
CA GLU A 367 -12.02 -7.13 33.56
C GLU A 367 -12.16 -6.35 34.89
N ALA A 368 -11.12 -6.20 35.68
CA ALA A 368 -11.12 -5.36 36.88
C ALA A 368 -11.35 -3.88 36.52
N ARG A 369 -10.53 -3.33 35.64
CA ARG A 369 -10.61 -1.92 35.21
C ARG A 369 -11.89 -1.59 34.45
N LYS A 370 -12.47 -2.56 33.72
CA LYS A 370 -13.75 -2.42 33.05
C LYS A 370 -14.90 -2.26 34.07
N LYS A 371 -14.90 -3.07 35.14
CA LYS A 371 -15.89 -2.95 36.24
C LYS A 371 -15.80 -1.61 36.94
N GLU A 372 -14.62 -1.05 37.07
CA GLU A 372 -14.35 0.26 37.65
C GLU A 372 -14.65 1.43 36.67
N GLY A 373 -14.95 1.15 35.40
CA GLY A 373 -15.25 2.15 34.37
C GLY A 373 -14.03 2.86 33.76
N TYR A 374 -12.80 2.39 34.06
CA TYR A 374 -11.58 3.00 33.54
C TYR A 374 -11.28 2.63 32.09
N VAL A 375 -11.73 1.46 31.62
CA VAL A 375 -11.56 1.03 30.24
C VAL A 375 -12.92 0.72 29.59
N PRO A 376 -13.08 0.96 28.28
CA PRO A 376 -14.30 0.60 27.57
C PRO A 376 -14.46 -0.93 27.50
N GLY A 377 -15.69 -1.39 27.40
CA GLY A 377 -15.95 -2.76 26.99
C GLY A 377 -15.53 -2.97 25.54
N LEU A 378 -14.98 -4.14 25.23
CA LEU A 378 -14.73 -4.51 23.83
C LEU A 378 -16.07 -4.69 23.10
N PRO A 379 -16.10 -4.43 21.77
CA PRO A 379 -17.29 -4.69 20.98
C PRO A 379 -17.77 -6.12 21.14
N GLY A 380 -19.05 -6.28 21.44
CA GLY A 380 -19.69 -7.60 21.47
C GLY A 380 -20.01 -8.10 20.07
N ASN A 381 -20.72 -9.23 19.98
CA ASN A 381 -21.22 -9.76 18.71
C ASN A 381 -22.18 -8.75 18.06
N ALA A 382 -21.67 -7.98 17.09
CA ALA A 382 -22.49 -7.06 16.30
C ALA A 382 -23.35 -7.83 15.28
N PRO A 383 -24.59 -7.39 15.02
CA PRO A 383 -25.41 -7.95 13.96
C PRO A 383 -24.67 -7.87 12.61
N THR A 384 -24.66 -8.98 11.88
CA THR A 384 -23.96 -9.06 10.60
C THR A 384 -24.79 -9.84 9.60
N VAL A 385 -25.01 -9.28 8.41
CA VAL A 385 -25.79 -9.87 7.34
C VAL A 385 -24.96 -9.89 6.06
N ILE A 386 -24.92 -11.03 5.36
CA ILE A 386 -24.09 -11.28 4.20
C ILE A 386 -24.29 -10.24 3.09
N THR A 387 -25.51 -9.78 2.84
CA THR A 387 -25.80 -8.80 1.79
C THR A 387 -25.10 -7.47 2.03
N PHE A 388 -25.04 -7.01 3.28
CA PHE A 388 -24.39 -5.74 3.62
C PHE A 388 -22.87 -5.85 3.57
N THR A 389 -22.30 -6.94 4.13
CA THR A 389 -20.85 -7.17 4.09
C THR A 389 -20.34 -7.37 2.67
N SER A 390 -21.06 -8.10 1.82
CA SER A 390 -20.71 -8.28 0.39
C SER A 390 -20.81 -6.98 -0.41
N SER A 391 -21.82 -6.15 -0.14
CA SER A 391 -21.97 -4.85 -0.81
C SER A 391 -20.83 -3.91 -0.47
N VAL A 392 -20.38 -3.87 0.80
CA VAL A 392 -19.23 -3.06 1.22
C VAL A 392 -17.94 -3.60 0.61
N ALA A 393 -17.74 -4.92 0.57
CA ALA A 393 -16.60 -5.55 -0.09
C ALA A 393 -16.56 -5.19 -1.59
N SER A 394 -17.70 -5.27 -2.28
CA SER A 394 -17.82 -4.89 -3.70
C SER A 394 -17.53 -3.41 -3.92
N ALA A 395 -17.99 -2.53 -3.02
CA ALA A 395 -17.70 -1.10 -3.09
C ALA A 395 -16.19 -0.80 -2.94
N ALA A 396 -15.51 -1.52 -2.04
CA ALA A 396 -14.07 -1.37 -1.84
C ALA A 396 -13.26 -1.85 -3.08
N ILE A 397 -13.65 -2.97 -3.66
CA ILE A 397 -13.01 -3.47 -4.90
C ILE A 397 -13.31 -2.55 -6.08
N SER A 398 -14.52 -2.02 -6.18
CA SER A 398 -14.86 -1.02 -7.20
C SER A 398 -14.04 0.26 -7.04
N GLU A 399 -13.75 0.69 -5.80
CA GLU A 399 -12.85 1.83 -5.54
C GLU A 399 -11.41 1.51 -5.96
N MET A 400 -10.89 0.31 -5.70
CA MET A 400 -9.60 -0.14 -6.20
C MET A 400 -9.56 -0.08 -7.74
N LEU A 401 -10.55 -0.67 -8.41
CA LEU A 401 -10.66 -0.64 -9.87
C LEU A 401 -10.77 0.78 -10.41
N GLN A 402 -11.54 1.66 -9.75
CA GLN A 402 -11.60 3.08 -10.10
C GLN A 402 -10.22 3.74 -10.05
N ARG A 403 -9.44 3.49 -9.01
CA ARG A 403 -8.11 4.08 -8.88
C ARG A 403 -7.13 3.58 -9.94
N ILE A 404 -7.29 2.34 -10.38
CA ILE A 404 -6.49 1.75 -11.47
C ILE A 404 -6.95 2.28 -12.84
N THR A 405 -8.25 2.26 -13.12
CA THR A 405 -8.80 2.51 -14.48
C THR A 405 -9.33 3.93 -14.70
N GLY A 406 -9.82 4.62 -13.65
CA GLY A 406 -10.45 5.94 -13.74
C GLY A 406 -11.86 5.96 -14.29
N TYR A 407 -12.57 4.83 -14.27
CA TYR A 407 -13.87 4.70 -14.92
C TYR A 407 -14.97 5.57 -14.32
N MET A 408 -14.84 6.00 -13.06
CA MET A 408 -15.86 6.85 -12.42
C MET A 408 -15.66 8.36 -12.66
N ASP A 409 -14.49 8.81 -13.02
CA ASP A 409 -14.07 10.18 -13.35
C ASP A 409 -12.59 10.35 -12.98
N SER A 410 -11.82 10.96 -13.88
CA SER A 410 -10.39 11.22 -13.65
C SER A 410 -10.14 12.27 -12.56
N GLY A 411 -11.08 13.21 -12.35
CA GLY A 411 -11.01 14.26 -11.32
C GLY A 411 -11.53 13.85 -9.94
N ARG A 412 -12.05 12.63 -9.80
CA ARG A 412 -12.66 12.16 -8.56
C ARG A 412 -11.67 12.17 -7.39
N ASN A 413 -12.02 12.93 -6.36
CA ASN A 413 -11.24 13.04 -5.13
C ASN A 413 -12.08 12.50 -3.95
N SER A 414 -12.15 11.17 -3.80
CA SER A 414 -12.84 10.52 -2.70
C SER A 414 -11.85 9.89 -1.75
N THR A 415 -12.01 10.14 -0.45
CA THR A 415 -11.27 9.47 0.61
C THR A 415 -12.13 8.47 1.37
N GLU A 416 -13.44 8.48 1.14
CA GLU A 416 -14.39 7.56 1.77
C GLU A 416 -15.67 7.40 0.95
N ILE A 417 -16.15 6.18 0.87
CA ILE A 417 -17.48 5.82 0.37
C ILE A 417 -18.34 5.47 1.58
N VAL A 418 -19.55 6.02 1.64
CA VAL A 418 -20.55 5.72 2.66
C VAL A 418 -21.79 5.13 1.98
N LEU A 419 -22.15 3.92 2.39
CA LEU A 419 -23.36 3.22 1.97
C LEU A 419 -24.39 3.33 3.07
N ARG A 420 -25.57 3.86 2.77
CA ARG A 420 -26.73 3.91 3.66
C ARG A 420 -27.78 2.98 3.07
N PHE A 421 -27.80 1.75 3.56
CA PHE A 421 -28.67 0.71 3.01
C PHE A 421 -30.15 0.96 3.31
N ASP A 422 -30.43 1.54 4.48
CA ASP A 422 -31.76 1.98 4.91
C ASP A 422 -32.34 3.12 4.05
N GLU A 423 -31.47 3.95 3.43
CA GLU A 423 -31.87 5.03 2.54
C GLU A 423 -31.67 4.68 1.05
N SER A 424 -31.15 3.49 0.71
CA SER A 424 -30.75 3.10 -0.66
C SER A 424 -29.79 4.13 -1.29
N LYS A 425 -28.85 4.68 -0.51
CA LYS A 425 -27.99 5.79 -0.91
C LYS A 425 -26.51 5.43 -0.80
N ILE A 426 -25.74 5.76 -1.84
CA ILE A 426 -24.28 5.73 -1.83
C ILE A 426 -23.77 7.14 -1.99
N SER A 427 -22.86 7.57 -1.14
CA SER A 427 -22.24 8.88 -1.21
C SER A 427 -20.72 8.78 -1.00
N THR A 428 -20.00 9.78 -1.47
CA THR A 428 -18.55 9.91 -1.26
C THR A 428 -18.25 11.18 -0.50
N ASN A 429 -17.17 11.16 0.27
CA ASN A 429 -16.63 12.37 0.85
C ASN A 429 -15.13 12.49 0.58
N SER A 430 -14.64 13.74 0.66
CA SER A 430 -13.23 14.07 0.61
C SER A 430 -12.91 14.90 1.84
N LYS A 431 -12.07 14.38 2.71
CA LYS A 431 -11.56 15.07 3.89
C LYS A 431 -10.04 15.16 3.80
N SER A 432 -9.47 16.19 4.41
CA SER A 432 -8.03 16.31 4.60
C SER A 432 -7.61 15.71 5.94
N ALA A 433 -6.36 15.26 6.03
CA ALA A 433 -5.76 14.87 7.30
C ALA A 433 -5.75 16.05 8.29
N LYS A 434 -5.90 15.78 9.58
CA LYS A 434 -5.78 16.81 10.62
C LYS A 434 -4.31 17.25 10.71
N PRO A 435 -4.03 18.56 10.74
CA PRO A 435 -2.63 19.08 10.73
C PRO A 435 -1.79 18.56 11.90
N ASP A 436 -2.40 18.34 13.05
CA ASP A 436 -1.78 17.86 14.29
C ASP A 436 -1.77 16.33 14.43
N CYS A 437 -2.24 15.61 13.40
CA CYS A 437 -2.19 14.15 13.41
C CYS A 437 -0.83 13.65 12.92
N TRP A 438 -0.32 12.60 13.55
CA TRP A 438 0.93 11.94 13.14
C TRP A 438 0.97 11.59 11.65
N CYS A 439 -0.16 11.26 11.01
CA CYS A 439 -0.21 10.93 9.59
C CYS A 439 0.05 12.13 8.66
N SER A 440 0.02 13.35 9.19
CA SER A 440 0.34 14.59 8.46
C SER A 440 1.82 14.95 8.51
N ASP A 441 2.59 14.32 9.42
CA ASP A 441 4.03 14.49 9.46
C ASP A 441 4.69 13.85 8.24
N ARG A 442 5.30 14.68 7.39
CA ARG A 442 6.01 14.21 6.19
C ARG A 442 7.19 13.30 6.51
N ASN A 443 7.77 13.36 7.73
CA ASN A 443 8.89 12.52 8.11
C ASN A 443 8.53 11.04 8.25
N VAL A 444 7.26 10.71 8.50
CA VAL A 444 6.80 9.32 8.60
C VAL A 444 6.38 8.74 7.24
N TRP A 445 6.25 9.57 6.19
CA TRP A 445 5.85 9.10 4.86
C TRP A 445 7.00 8.37 4.19
N GLY A 446 6.76 7.13 3.79
CA GLY A 446 7.77 6.34 3.12
C GLY A 446 9.02 6.06 3.96
N MET A 447 8.93 6.10 5.29
CA MET A 447 10.09 5.85 6.15
C MET A 447 10.62 4.42 6.03
N GLY A 448 9.76 3.47 5.62
CA GLY A 448 10.14 2.08 5.41
C GLY A 448 10.48 1.33 6.70
N ASP A 449 11.49 0.48 6.60
CA ASP A 449 11.94 -0.33 7.74
C ASP A 449 12.68 0.54 8.76
N VAL A 450 12.14 0.56 9.98
CA VAL A 450 12.73 1.21 11.16
C VAL A 450 12.70 0.25 12.35
N ASP A 451 13.54 0.47 13.32
CA ASP A 451 13.56 -0.30 14.56
C ASP A 451 13.28 0.62 15.77
N PRO A 452 12.21 0.36 16.54
CA PRO A 452 11.24 -0.74 16.39
C PRO A 452 10.32 -0.58 15.16
N PHE A 453 9.81 -1.71 14.66
CA PHE A 453 8.96 -1.75 13.46
C PHE A 453 7.76 -0.79 13.57
N LEU A 454 7.53 0.04 12.54
CA LEU A 454 6.52 1.11 12.49
C LEU A 454 6.69 2.18 13.60
N ASP A 455 7.85 2.26 14.22
CA ASP A 455 8.08 3.11 15.40
C ASP A 455 7.02 2.87 16.50
N LEU A 456 6.77 1.58 16.78
CA LEU A 456 5.79 1.11 17.76
C LEU A 456 6.42 0.21 18.79
N THR A 457 5.95 0.33 20.05
CA THR A 457 6.19 -0.70 21.06
C THR A 457 5.22 -1.86 20.82
N TRP A 458 5.76 -3.03 20.54
CA TRP A 458 4.98 -4.25 20.32
C TRP A 458 4.89 -5.04 21.61
N PRO A 459 3.68 -5.30 22.14
CA PRO A 459 3.53 -6.13 23.32
C PRO A 459 3.86 -7.60 23.02
N SER A 460 4.37 -8.32 23.99
CA SER A 460 4.52 -9.78 23.92
C SER A 460 3.13 -10.42 24.03
N LEU A 461 2.67 -11.08 22.98
CA LEU A 461 1.39 -11.78 22.90
C LEU A 461 1.57 -13.29 23.07
#